data_eb47c5eaf302542c168e6caf562d0bd6
#
_entry.id   eb47c5eaf302542c168e6caf562d0bd6
#
_cell.length_a   1.000
_cell.length_b   1.000
_cell.length_c   1.000
_cell.angle_alpha   90.00
_cell.angle_beta   90.00
_cell.angle_gamma   90.00
#
_symmetry.space_group_name_H-M   'P 1'
#
loop_
_entity.id
_entity.type
_entity.pdbx_description
1 polymer ?
#
loop_
_entity_poly.entity_id
_entity_poly.type
_entity_poly.pdbx_seq_one_letter_code
_entity_poly.pdbx_strand_id
1 'polypeptide(L)'
;MNISDIEAFLAIADTKNLSKAADMLFITQSTISYRLKRLEKELDIELVKRSRGERFIELTPKGVEFIYTAQQWITLWKHTQHFRESTHYINLRIAQVDWFIAYPFDRFYHGLLTEEPQLKLDIRTGHSIPISEMINNVEVDIGFVVHPVISNQILCKPIFRDPLVLVCSERAGRTGKKIHPKNLDAHHEIFWKYYGDLRIWHEQWWDPTVIPTIQIDFSVPLSFKLLSNPELWLVSPRSIAEKQVMQNPDL
;
A
#
# COMPACT_ATOMS: atom_id res chain seq x y z
N MET A 1 -11.84 2.54 -29.60
CA MET A 1 -10.76 2.69 -28.61
C MET A 1 -9.89 1.46 -28.61
N ASN A 2 -8.58 1.62 -28.81
CA ASN A 2 -7.64 0.51 -28.88
C ASN A 2 -6.70 0.57 -27.66
N ILE A 3 -6.28 -0.59 -27.17
CA ILE A 3 -5.37 -0.69 -26.01
C ILE A 3 -4.10 0.13 -26.21
N SER A 4 -3.52 0.10 -27.42
CA SER A 4 -2.32 0.87 -27.74
C SER A 4 -2.49 2.39 -27.69
N ASP A 5 -3.72 2.89 -27.79
CA ASP A 5 -4.01 4.32 -27.67
C ASP A 5 -4.03 4.74 -26.19
N ILE A 6 -4.56 3.86 -25.36
CA ILE A 6 -4.59 4.04 -23.90
C ILE A 6 -3.17 3.97 -23.34
N GLU A 7 -2.36 2.99 -23.78
CA GLU A 7 -0.95 2.89 -23.40
C GLU A 7 -0.17 4.17 -23.78
N ALA A 8 -0.43 4.68 -25.00
CA ALA A 8 0.19 5.93 -25.45
C ALA A 8 -0.19 7.12 -24.56
N PHE A 9 -1.45 7.24 -24.19
CA PHE A 9 -1.91 8.29 -23.27
C PHE A 9 -1.26 8.16 -21.90
N LEU A 10 -1.22 6.97 -21.30
CA LEU A 10 -0.61 6.75 -19.98
C LEU A 10 0.89 7.05 -19.99
N ALA A 11 1.61 6.64 -21.04
CA ALA A 11 3.03 6.98 -21.20
C ALA A 11 3.27 8.50 -21.33
N ILE A 12 2.36 9.22 -21.99
CA ILE A 12 2.39 10.68 -22.07
C ILE A 12 2.09 11.31 -20.72
N ALA A 13 1.11 10.80 -19.99
CA ALA A 13 0.73 11.30 -18.68
C ALA A 13 1.88 11.18 -17.67
N ASP A 14 2.62 10.08 -17.73
CA ASP A 14 3.77 9.81 -16.86
C ASP A 14 4.98 10.68 -17.21
N THR A 15 5.36 10.69 -18.50
CA THR A 15 6.59 11.37 -18.94
C THR A 15 6.41 12.87 -19.18
N LYS A 16 5.19 13.34 -19.38
CA LYS A 16 4.82 14.70 -19.80
C LYS A 16 5.60 15.20 -21.05
N ASN A 17 6.01 14.24 -21.90
CA ASN A 17 6.85 14.48 -23.06
C ASN A 17 6.62 13.41 -24.14
N LEU A 18 6.24 13.83 -25.37
CA LEU A 18 5.95 12.90 -26.45
C LEU A 18 7.14 12.04 -26.90
N SER A 19 8.34 12.63 -26.90
CA SER A 19 9.54 11.88 -27.32
C SER A 19 9.89 10.81 -26.31
N LYS A 20 9.91 11.17 -24.99
CA LYS A 20 10.16 10.20 -23.92
C LYS A 20 9.08 9.12 -23.86
N ALA A 21 7.82 9.49 -24.05
CA ALA A 21 6.72 8.53 -24.12
C ALA A 21 6.85 7.57 -25.32
N ALA A 22 7.32 8.09 -26.45
CA ALA A 22 7.59 7.27 -27.64
C ALA A 22 8.76 6.30 -27.41
N ASP A 23 9.85 6.78 -26.82
CA ASP A 23 11.00 5.95 -26.43
C ASP A 23 10.58 4.84 -25.43
N MET A 24 9.76 5.17 -24.43
CA MET A 24 9.25 4.22 -23.46
C MET A 24 8.43 3.08 -24.10
N LEU A 25 7.69 3.38 -25.14
CA LEU A 25 6.87 2.39 -25.86
C LEU A 25 7.55 1.80 -27.09
N PHE A 26 8.83 2.13 -27.35
CA PHE A 26 9.59 1.68 -28.52
C PHE A 26 8.89 1.99 -29.86
N ILE A 27 8.29 3.19 -29.98
CA ILE A 27 7.62 3.66 -31.19
C ILE A 27 8.09 5.07 -31.58
N THR A 28 7.66 5.54 -32.76
CA THR A 28 8.02 6.90 -33.20
C THR A 28 7.13 7.97 -32.52
N GLN A 29 7.65 9.19 -32.41
CA GLN A 29 6.88 10.34 -31.88
C GLN A 29 5.62 10.62 -32.73
N SER A 30 5.68 10.41 -34.05
CA SER A 30 4.51 10.54 -34.93
C SER A 30 3.44 9.50 -34.58
N THR A 31 3.83 8.27 -34.30
CA THR A 31 2.92 7.18 -33.91
C THR A 31 2.22 7.50 -32.57
N ILE A 32 2.97 7.94 -31.55
CA ILE A 32 2.35 8.27 -30.26
C ILE A 32 1.41 9.46 -30.36
N SER A 33 1.77 10.48 -31.16
CA SER A 33 0.89 11.62 -31.46
C SER A 33 -0.38 11.22 -32.20
N TYR A 34 -0.28 10.27 -33.13
CA TYR A 34 -1.42 9.74 -33.84
C TYR A 34 -2.36 8.96 -32.91
N ARG A 35 -1.80 8.09 -32.07
CA ARG A 35 -2.57 7.31 -31.08
C ARG A 35 -3.33 8.21 -30.12
N LEU A 36 -2.67 9.23 -29.57
CA LEU A 36 -3.31 10.21 -28.69
C LEU A 36 -4.46 10.92 -29.39
N LYS A 37 -4.25 11.47 -30.59
CA LYS A 37 -5.30 12.15 -31.35
C LYS A 37 -6.48 11.24 -31.67
N ARG A 38 -6.23 9.96 -31.95
CA ARG A 38 -7.28 8.98 -32.21
C ARG A 38 -8.10 8.74 -30.94
N LEU A 39 -7.46 8.63 -29.79
CA LEU A 39 -8.13 8.47 -28.49
C LEU A 39 -8.98 9.69 -28.16
N GLU A 40 -8.43 10.90 -28.25
CA GLU A 40 -9.14 12.16 -28.00
C GLU A 40 -10.35 12.34 -28.93
N LYS A 41 -10.19 12.00 -30.22
CA LYS A 41 -11.27 12.04 -31.19
C LYS A 41 -12.40 11.06 -30.86
N GLU A 42 -12.05 9.85 -30.42
CA GLU A 42 -13.02 8.81 -30.10
C GLU A 42 -13.79 9.13 -28.81
N LEU A 43 -13.13 9.76 -27.84
CA LEU A 43 -13.73 10.21 -26.59
C LEU A 43 -14.45 11.56 -26.73
N ASP A 44 -14.23 12.29 -27.84
CA ASP A 44 -14.67 13.67 -28.06
C ASP A 44 -14.24 14.65 -26.94
N ILE A 45 -13.02 14.46 -26.43
CA ILE A 45 -12.42 15.29 -25.39
C ILE A 45 -10.91 15.49 -25.63
N GLU A 46 -10.39 16.66 -25.23
CA GLU A 46 -8.96 16.89 -25.18
C GLU A 46 -8.40 16.39 -23.83
N LEU A 47 -7.44 15.47 -23.89
CA LEU A 47 -6.77 14.90 -22.72
C LEU A 47 -5.49 15.66 -22.38
N VAL A 48 -4.85 16.27 -23.38
CA VAL A 48 -3.59 17.01 -23.21
C VAL A 48 -3.65 18.38 -23.86
N LYS A 49 -3.00 19.37 -23.23
CA LYS A 49 -2.74 20.69 -23.81
C LYS A 49 -1.35 20.73 -24.39
N ARG A 50 -1.22 21.28 -25.60
CA ARG A 50 0.04 21.53 -26.28
C ARG A 50 0.29 23.01 -26.36
N SER A 51 1.28 23.54 -25.66
CA SER A 51 1.74 24.92 -25.85
C SER A 51 2.66 24.98 -27.06
N ARG A 52 2.42 25.93 -27.98
CA ARG A 52 3.30 26.12 -29.16
C ARG A 52 4.70 26.47 -28.70
N GLY A 53 5.69 25.66 -29.06
CA GLY A 53 7.11 25.87 -28.77
C GLY A 53 7.62 25.25 -27.46
N GLU A 54 6.78 24.67 -26.63
CA GLU A 54 7.20 23.99 -25.41
C GLU A 54 7.41 22.47 -25.62
N ARG A 55 8.47 21.95 -25.01
CA ARG A 55 8.77 20.51 -25.02
C ARG A 55 7.92 19.72 -24.03
N PHE A 56 7.18 20.41 -23.16
CA PHE A 56 6.36 19.80 -22.12
C PHE A 56 4.88 19.78 -22.52
N ILE A 57 4.23 18.73 -22.10
CA ILE A 57 2.78 18.52 -22.28
C ILE A 57 2.11 18.62 -20.91
N GLU A 58 1.04 19.37 -20.85
CA GLU A 58 0.16 19.44 -19.68
C GLU A 58 -1.09 18.60 -19.90
N LEU A 59 -1.54 17.91 -18.87
CA LEU A 59 -2.82 17.24 -18.89
C LEU A 59 -3.95 18.26 -18.71
N THR A 60 -5.05 18.07 -19.42
CA THR A 60 -6.28 18.79 -19.12
C THR A 60 -6.90 18.24 -17.81
N PRO A 61 -7.85 18.95 -17.17
CA PRO A 61 -8.60 18.36 -16.04
C PRO A 61 -9.25 17.02 -16.41
N LYS A 62 -9.75 16.88 -17.64
CA LYS A 62 -10.31 15.63 -18.16
C LYS A 62 -9.23 14.56 -18.40
N GLY A 63 -8.02 14.98 -18.80
CA GLY A 63 -6.88 14.09 -18.90
C GLY A 63 -6.46 13.51 -17.54
N VAL A 64 -6.45 14.34 -16.49
CA VAL A 64 -6.17 13.89 -15.13
C VAL A 64 -7.23 12.89 -14.65
N GLU A 65 -8.51 13.20 -14.86
CA GLU A 65 -9.62 12.30 -14.52
C GLU A 65 -9.54 10.98 -15.28
N PHE A 66 -9.15 11.03 -16.56
CA PHE A 66 -9.09 9.84 -17.42
C PHE A 66 -7.95 8.89 -17.10
N ILE A 67 -6.87 9.33 -16.40
CA ILE A 67 -5.77 8.44 -16.00
C ILE A 67 -6.31 7.21 -15.27
N TYR A 68 -7.17 7.41 -14.30
CA TYR A 68 -7.76 6.35 -13.51
C TYR A 68 -8.52 5.32 -14.40
N THR A 69 -9.41 5.80 -15.26
CA THR A 69 -10.16 4.94 -16.18
C THR A 69 -9.24 4.19 -17.15
N ALA A 70 -8.20 4.85 -17.63
CA ALA A 70 -7.20 4.26 -18.53
C ALA A 70 -6.42 3.12 -17.84
N GLN A 71 -6.02 3.31 -16.60
CA GLN A 71 -5.33 2.27 -15.81
C GLN A 71 -6.22 1.06 -15.56
N GLN A 72 -7.49 1.28 -15.20
CA GLN A 72 -8.46 0.18 -15.05
C GLN A 72 -8.64 -0.60 -16.35
N TRP A 73 -8.71 0.09 -17.48
CA TRP A 73 -8.85 -0.56 -18.80
C TRP A 73 -7.65 -1.45 -19.13
N ILE A 74 -6.41 -0.95 -18.89
CA ILE A 74 -5.18 -1.74 -19.10
C ILE A 74 -5.19 -2.99 -18.21
N THR A 75 -5.59 -2.83 -16.95
CA THR A 75 -5.65 -3.94 -16.00
C THR A 75 -6.67 -4.99 -16.45
N LEU A 76 -7.88 -4.56 -16.84
CA LEU A 76 -8.92 -5.46 -17.33
C LEU A 76 -8.49 -6.19 -18.61
N TRP A 77 -7.81 -5.48 -19.53
CA TRP A 77 -7.26 -6.08 -20.74
C TRP A 77 -6.23 -7.16 -20.43
N LYS A 78 -5.28 -6.89 -19.54
CA LYS A 78 -4.30 -7.90 -19.08
C LYS A 78 -4.99 -9.13 -18.51
N HIS A 79 -6.03 -8.96 -17.69
CA HIS A 79 -6.82 -10.08 -17.18
C HIS A 79 -7.47 -10.90 -18.32
N THR A 80 -8.03 -10.22 -19.32
CA THR A 80 -8.66 -10.89 -20.47
C THR A 80 -7.67 -11.73 -21.27
N GLN A 81 -6.41 -11.29 -21.39
CA GLN A 81 -5.37 -12.07 -22.06
C GLN A 81 -5.07 -13.38 -21.30
N HIS A 82 -5.06 -13.36 -19.98
CA HIS A 82 -4.86 -14.57 -19.16
C HIS A 82 -6.07 -15.50 -19.14
N PHE A 83 -7.25 -15.02 -19.52
CA PHE A 83 -8.46 -15.86 -19.60
C PHE A 83 -8.31 -17.03 -20.59
N ARG A 84 -7.44 -16.88 -21.57
CA ARG A 84 -7.17 -17.90 -22.61
C ARG A 84 -6.31 -19.06 -22.07
N GLU A 85 -5.56 -18.83 -20.99
CA GLU A 85 -4.64 -19.80 -20.38
C GLU A 85 -5.21 -20.44 -19.09
N SER A 86 -6.38 -20.00 -18.64
CA SER A 86 -6.97 -20.42 -17.37
C SER A 86 -7.60 -21.80 -17.46
N THR A 87 -6.78 -22.82 -17.26
CA THR A 87 -7.25 -24.11 -16.81
C THR A 87 -7.63 -24.00 -15.34
N HIS A 88 -8.91 -23.99 -15.01
CA HIS A 88 -9.53 -24.30 -13.70
C HIS A 88 -8.99 -23.60 -12.43
N TYR A 89 -8.08 -22.61 -12.52
CA TYR A 89 -7.56 -21.90 -11.34
C TYR A 89 -8.31 -20.60 -11.09
N ILE A 90 -8.65 -20.37 -9.82
CA ILE A 90 -9.18 -19.09 -9.33
C ILE A 90 -7.98 -18.24 -8.88
N ASN A 91 -7.74 -17.11 -9.55
CA ASN A 91 -6.70 -16.19 -9.13
C ASN A 91 -7.30 -15.19 -8.13
N LEU A 92 -6.78 -15.15 -6.92
CA LEU A 92 -7.16 -14.18 -5.88
C LEU A 92 -5.93 -13.30 -5.56
N ARG A 93 -6.07 -12.00 -5.83
CA ARG A 93 -5.02 -11.00 -5.57
C ARG A 93 -5.39 -10.24 -4.31
N ILE A 94 -4.51 -10.29 -3.34
CA ILE A 94 -4.69 -9.67 -2.03
C ILE A 94 -3.55 -8.68 -1.81
N ALA A 95 -3.87 -7.47 -1.35
CA ALA A 95 -2.87 -6.57 -0.80
C ALA A 95 -3.11 -6.37 0.69
N GLN A 96 -2.06 -6.27 1.47
CA GLN A 96 -2.18 -6.12 2.91
C GLN A 96 -1.01 -5.36 3.50
N VAL A 97 -1.23 -4.80 4.69
CA VAL A 97 -0.14 -4.21 5.46
C VAL A 97 0.80 -5.33 5.91
N ASP A 98 2.11 -5.10 5.81
CA ASP A 98 3.17 -6.12 5.98
C ASP A 98 3.01 -7.02 7.20
N TRP A 99 2.68 -6.44 8.35
CA TRP A 99 2.58 -7.21 9.58
C TRP A 99 1.36 -8.14 9.68
N PHE A 100 0.35 -7.98 8.83
CA PHE A 100 -0.78 -8.91 8.76
C PHE A 100 -0.37 -10.31 8.28
N ILE A 101 0.64 -10.42 7.42
CA ILE A 101 1.11 -11.71 6.92
C ILE A 101 1.59 -12.61 8.07
N ALA A 102 2.37 -12.05 8.96
CA ALA A 102 3.10 -12.83 9.95
C ALA A 102 2.25 -13.23 11.16
N TYR A 103 1.09 -12.57 11.39
CA TYR A 103 0.43 -12.68 12.68
C TYR A 103 -1.05 -13.06 12.62
N PRO A 104 -1.99 -12.19 12.17
CA PRO A 104 -3.40 -12.58 12.20
C PRO A 104 -3.81 -13.49 11.04
N PHE A 105 -3.07 -13.49 9.91
CA PHE A 105 -3.51 -14.15 8.68
C PHE A 105 -2.74 -15.42 8.29
N ASP A 106 -1.74 -15.87 9.04
CA ASP A 106 -1.01 -17.10 8.72
C ASP A 106 -1.94 -18.32 8.61
N ARG A 107 -2.83 -18.51 9.58
CA ARG A 107 -3.82 -19.60 9.57
C ARG A 107 -4.87 -19.42 8.48
N PHE A 108 -5.27 -18.18 8.21
CA PHE A 108 -6.23 -17.86 7.16
C PHE A 108 -5.71 -18.30 5.80
N TYR A 109 -4.49 -17.92 5.43
CA TYR A 109 -3.90 -18.30 4.14
C TYR A 109 -3.69 -19.81 4.04
N HIS A 110 -3.26 -20.45 5.13
CA HIS A 110 -3.09 -21.90 5.15
C HIS A 110 -4.43 -22.62 4.96
N GLY A 111 -5.48 -22.18 5.66
CA GLY A 111 -6.84 -22.73 5.51
C GLY A 111 -7.35 -22.55 4.09
N LEU A 112 -7.21 -21.34 3.54
CA LEU A 112 -7.68 -21.00 2.20
C LEU A 112 -7.04 -21.89 1.11
N LEU A 113 -5.74 -22.12 1.19
CA LEU A 113 -5.02 -23.00 0.23
C LEU A 113 -5.35 -24.48 0.43
N THR A 114 -5.76 -24.89 1.64
CA THR A 114 -6.13 -26.26 1.93
C THR A 114 -7.56 -26.56 1.47
N GLU A 115 -8.47 -25.62 1.67
CA GLU A 115 -9.89 -25.76 1.30
C GLU A 115 -10.13 -25.59 -0.20
N GLU A 116 -9.32 -24.76 -0.87
CA GLU A 116 -9.45 -24.42 -2.29
C GLU A 116 -8.16 -24.73 -3.06
N PRO A 117 -7.92 -26.02 -3.41
CA PRO A 117 -6.66 -26.42 -4.10
C PRO A 117 -6.47 -25.79 -5.49
N GLN A 118 -7.51 -25.25 -6.08
CA GLN A 118 -7.47 -24.56 -7.37
C GLN A 118 -7.18 -23.06 -7.23
N LEU A 119 -7.02 -22.57 -5.99
CA LEU A 119 -6.76 -21.16 -5.75
C LEU A 119 -5.28 -20.83 -5.97
N LYS A 120 -5.05 -19.79 -6.75
CA LYS A 120 -3.75 -19.13 -6.86
C LYS A 120 -3.81 -17.80 -6.12
N LEU A 121 -2.92 -17.62 -5.14
CA LEU A 121 -2.82 -16.39 -4.36
C LEU A 121 -1.68 -15.52 -4.91
N ASP A 122 -1.97 -14.26 -5.20
CA ASP A 122 -1.00 -13.18 -5.37
C ASP A 122 -1.13 -12.26 -4.16
N ILE A 123 -0.15 -12.32 -3.24
CA ILE A 123 -0.16 -11.53 -2.01
C ILE A 123 0.87 -10.42 -2.14
N ARG A 124 0.40 -9.17 -2.08
CA ARG A 124 1.23 -7.97 -2.10
C ARG A 124 1.21 -7.29 -0.75
N THR A 125 2.29 -6.60 -0.43
CA THR A 125 2.41 -5.86 0.81
C THR A 125 2.62 -4.38 0.55
N GLY A 126 2.18 -3.56 1.51
CA GLY A 126 2.33 -2.12 1.41
C GLY A 126 1.65 -1.39 2.57
N HIS A 127 1.56 -0.09 2.46
CA HIS A 127 0.81 0.76 3.39
C HIS A 127 -0.64 0.94 2.95
N SER A 128 -1.51 1.37 3.87
CA SER A 128 -2.95 1.48 3.62
C SER A 128 -3.33 2.34 2.41
N ILE A 129 -2.64 3.45 2.16
CA ILE A 129 -2.94 4.33 1.02
C ILE A 129 -2.59 3.65 -0.31
N PRO A 130 -1.34 3.17 -0.56
CA PRO A 130 -1.02 2.39 -1.76
C PRO A 130 -1.93 1.18 -1.99
N ILE A 131 -2.31 0.46 -0.92
CA ILE A 131 -3.25 -0.67 -1.03
C ILE A 131 -4.60 -0.21 -1.56
N SER A 132 -5.10 0.93 -1.08
CA SER A 132 -6.37 1.48 -1.55
C SER A 132 -6.28 1.92 -3.02
N GLU A 133 -5.14 2.42 -3.45
CA GLU A 133 -4.88 2.72 -4.87
C GLU A 133 -4.86 1.45 -5.72
N MET A 134 -4.23 0.36 -5.24
CA MET A 134 -4.25 -0.94 -5.94
C MET A 134 -5.68 -1.49 -6.10
N ILE A 135 -6.55 -1.33 -5.08
CA ILE A 135 -7.97 -1.70 -5.19
C ILE A 135 -8.67 -0.85 -6.24
N ASN A 136 -8.51 0.47 -6.17
CA ASN A 136 -9.11 1.39 -7.15
C ASN A 136 -8.68 1.05 -8.59
N ASN A 137 -7.40 0.72 -8.79
CA ASN A 137 -6.85 0.36 -10.09
C ASN A 137 -7.17 -1.09 -10.51
N VAL A 138 -7.96 -1.82 -9.71
CA VAL A 138 -8.27 -3.25 -9.97
C VAL A 138 -7.02 -4.12 -10.07
N GLU A 139 -5.93 -3.70 -9.46
CA GLU A 139 -4.68 -4.47 -9.40
C GLU A 139 -4.77 -5.62 -8.39
N VAL A 140 -5.59 -5.46 -7.36
CA VAL A 140 -5.92 -6.48 -6.37
C VAL A 140 -7.42 -6.54 -6.13
N ASP A 141 -7.91 -7.69 -5.66
CA ASP A 141 -9.33 -7.96 -5.45
C ASP A 141 -9.76 -7.60 -4.02
N ILE A 142 -8.84 -7.77 -3.06
CA ILE A 142 -9.08 -7.51 -1.62
C ILE A 142 -7.87 -6.75 -1.06
N GLY A 143 -8.15 -5.78 -0.20
CA GLY A 143 -7.14 -5.04 0.57
C GLY A 143 -7.38 -5.13 2.07
N PHE A 144 -6.38 -5.52 2.86
CA PHE A 144 -6.40 -5.44 4.32
C PHE A 144 -5.59 -4.24 4.77
N VAL A 145 -6.26 -3.27 5.38
CA VAL A 145 -5.69 -1.97 5.75
C VAL A 145 -5.93 -1.66 7.22
N VAL A 146 -5.07 -0.86 7.82
CA VAL A 146 -5.22 -0.37 9.19
C VAL A 146 -6.08 0.89 9.21
N HIS A 147 -5.90 1.73 8.20
CA HIS A 147 -6.64 2.99 8.08
C HIS A 147 -7.54 2.92 6.86
N PRO A 148 -8.87 3.05 7.04
CA PRO A 148 -9.77 3.07 5.89
C PRO A 148 -9.52 4.34 5.06
N VAL A 149 -9.42 4.17 3.76
CA VAL A 149 -9.48 5.28 2.83
C VAL A 149 -10.93 5.48 2.42
N ILE A 150 -11.47 6.66 2.70
CA ILE A 150 -12.85 6.98 2.33
C ILE A 150 -12.87 7.20 0.81
N SER A 151 -13.57 6.33 0.12
CA SER A 151 -13.78 6.37 -1.34
C SER A 151 -15.19 5.91 -1.66
N ASN A 152 -15.82 6.58 -2.63
CA ASN A 152 -17.15 6.16 -3.12
C ASN A 152 -17.10 4.85 -3.93
N GLN A 153 -15.92 4.36 -4.24
CA GLN A 153 -15.69 3.20 -5.11
C GLN A 153 -15.22 1.96 -4.34
N ILE A 154 -14.81 2.11 -3.08
CA ILE A 154 -14.29 1.03 -2.26
C ILE A 154 -15.23 0.77 -1.08
N LEU A 155 -15.70 -0.46 -0.95
CA LEU A 155 -16.40 -0.90 0.24
C LEU A 155 -15.37 -1.29 1.31
N CYS A 156 -15.29 -0.51 2.39
CA CYS A 156 -14.44 -0.80 3.53
C CYS A 156 -15.28 -1.28 4.71
N LYS A 157 -14.90 -2.45 5.28
CA LYS A 157 -15.58 -3.04 6.46
C LYS A 157 -14.55 -3.35 7.54
N PRO A 158 -14.82 -3.00 8.81
CA PRO A 158 -13.98 -3.44 9.92
C PRO A 158 -14.12 -4.96 10.10
N ILE A 159 -13.01 -5.67 10.19
CA ILE A 159 -12.98 -7.12 10.36
C ILE A 159 -12.57 -7.55 11.77
N PHE A 160 -11.67 -6.81 12.41
CA PHE A 160 -11.28 -7.02 13.81
C PHE A 160 -10.68 -5.76 14.41
N ARG A 161 -10.49 -5.77 15.74
CA ARG A 161 -9.80 -4.74 16.49
C ARG A 161 -8.63 -5.37 17.25
N ASP A 162 -7.47 -4.78 17.13
CA ASP A 162 -6.26 -5.22 17.82
C ASP A 162 -5.78 -4.11 18.75
N PRO A 163 -5.94 -4.27 20.07
CA PRO A 163 -5.53 -3.24 21.01
C PRO A 163 -4.02 -3.09 21.01
N LEU A 164 -3.56 -1.86 21.22
CA LEU A 164 -2.16 -1.56 21.36
C LEU A 164 -1.69 -1.84 22.80
N VAL A 165 -0.48 -2.38 22.90
CA VAL A 165 0.18 -2.69 24.17
C VAL A 165 1.59 -2.14 24.19
N LEU A 166 2.06 -1.81 25.38
CA LEU A 166 3.46 -1.48 25.62
C LEU A 166 4.26 -2.79 25.67
N VAL A 167 5.37 -2.83 24.93
CA VAL A 167 6.33 -3.92 24.95
C VAL A 167 7.69 -3.40 25.37
N CYS A 168 8.34 -4.09 26.28
CA CYS A 168 9.70 -3.81 26.75
C CYS A 168 10.32 -5.10 27.28
N SER A 169 11.63 -5.12 27.47
CA SER A 169 12.32 -6.22 28.11
C SER A 169 11.79 -6.49 29.52
N GLU A 170 11.71 -7.76 29.92
CA GLU A 170 11.40 -8.15 31.30
C GLU A 170 12.37 -7.50 32.31
N ARG A 171 13.63 -7.35 31.93
CA ARG A 171 14.67 -6.69 32.74
C ARG A 171 14.38 -5.22 33.06
N ALA A 172 13.47 -4.57 32.32
CA ALA A 172 13.02 -3.24 32.64
C ALA A 172 12.18 -3.14 33.94
N GLY A 173 11.79 -4.28 34.53
CA GLY A 173 10.98 -4.34 35.75
C GLY A 173 9.57 -3.76 35.61
N ARG A 174 9.05 -3.75 34.41
CA ARG A 174 7.74 -3.16 34.05
C ARG A 174 6.66 -4.21 33.81
N THR A 175 7.03 -5.49 33.80
CA THR A 175 6.15 -6.63 33.48
C THR A 175 4.89 -6.65 34.35
N GLY A 176 3.73 -6.82 33.71
CA GLY A 176 2.42 -6.88 34.37
C GLY A 176 1.90 -5.57 34.95
N LYS A 177 2.64 -4.47 34.82
CA LYS A 177 2.24 -3.16 35.35
C LYS A 177 1.51 -2.32 34.28
N LYS A 178 0.50 -1.58 34.72
CA LYS A 178 -0.06 -0.50 33.92
C LYS A 178 0.83 0.74 34.06
N ILE A 179 1.39 1.19 32.97
CA ILE A 179 2.28 2.36 32.95
C ILE A 179 1.57 3.49 32.20
N HIS A 180 1.52 4.64 32.88
CA HIS A 180 0.98 5.83 32.23
C HIS A 180 2.00 6.38 31.21
N PRO A 181 1.61 6.77 29.99
CA PRO A 181 2.52 7.24 28.94
C PRO A 181 3.50 8.32 29.39
N LYS A 182 3.09 9.25 30.26
CA LYS A 182 3.96 10.30 30.83
C LYS A 182 5.17 9.79 31.63
N ASN A 183 5.14 8.52 32.03
CA ASN A 183 6.23 7.88 32.76
C ASN A 183 7.23 7.16 31.85
N LEU A 184 7.06 7.28 30.54
CA LEU A 184 7.93 6.74 29.52
C LEU A 184 8.72 7.88 28.88
N ASP A 185 10.03 7.69 28.72
CA ASP A 185 10.87 8.63 28.02
C ASP A 185 10.80 8.35 26.50
N ALA A 186 10.32 9.33 25.73
CA ALA A 186 10.20 9.22 24.29
C ALA A 186 11.54 9.00 23.56
N HIS A 187 12.67 9.43 24.16
CA HIS A 187 13.98 9.16 23.59
C HIS A 187 14.32 7.66 23.56
N HIS A 188 13.72 6.87 24.44
CA HIS A 188 13.93 5.41 24.49
C HIS A 188 12.87 4.62 23.71
N GLU A 189 12.02 5.29 22.97
CA GLU A 189 11.05 4.62 22.10
C GLU A 189 11.71 4.04 20.86
N ILE A 190 11.35 2.80 20.52
CA ILE A 190 11.50 2.27 19.18
C ILE A 190 10.26 2.72 18.42
N PHE A 191 10.36 3.86 17.76
CA PHE A 191 9.24 4.50 17.11
C PHE A 191 8.95 3.87 15.75
N TRP A 192 7.75 3.32 15.61
CA TRP A 192 7.21 3.00 14.31
C TRP A 192 6.48 4.21 13.74
N LYS A 193 6.62 4.47 12.45
CA LYS A 193 5.90 5.58 11.82
C LYS A 193 4.40 5.35 11.90
N TYR A 194 3.76 5.94 12.88
CA TYR A 194 2.33 5.84 13.09
C TYR A 194 1.57 6.76 12.14
N TYR A 195 0.39 6.31 11.73
CA TYR A 195 -0.54 7.07 10.89
C TYR A 195 -1.93 7.14 11.55
N GLY A 196 -2.73 8.11 11.14
CA GLY A 196 -4.11 8.25 11.60
C GLY A 196 -4.25 8.44 13.10
N ASP A 197 -5.24 7.76 13.69
CA ASP A 197 -5.62 7.92 15.10
C ASP A 197 -4.49 7.57 16.08
N LEU A 198 -3.63 6.62 15.72
CA LEU A 198 -2.50 6.24 16.55
C LEU A 198 -1.47 7.37 16.66
N ARG A 199 -1.22 8.07 15.56
CA ARG A 199 -0.34 9.25 15.57
C ARG A 199 -0.93 10.35 16.44
N ILE A 200 -2.24 10.63 16.30
CA ILE A 200 -2.92 11.63 17.12
C ILE A 200 -2.83 11.26 18.60
N TRP A 201 -3.05 10.00 18.96
CA TRP A 201 -2.89 9.53 20.32
C TRP A 201 -1.46 9.69 20.83
N HIS A 202 -0.45 9.33 20.05
CA HIS A 202 0.95 9.45 20.42
C HIS A 202 1.34 10.90 20.69
N GLU A 203 0.97 11.82 19.80
CA GLU A 203 1.24 13.26 19.91
C GLU A 203 0.51 13.94 21.11
N GLN A 204 -0.48 13.30 21.75
CA GLN A 204 -1.07 13.78 23.01
C GLN A 204 -0.16 13.59 24.22
N TRP A 205 0.76 12.63 24.14
CA TRP A 205 1.61 12.25 25.28
C TRP A 205 3.04 12.74 25.14
N TRP A 206 3.56 12.78 23.92
CA TRP A 206 4.93 13.16 23.62
C TRP A 206 4.98 14.25 22.57
N ASP A 207 5.91 15.19 22.78
CA ASP A 207 6.15 16.28 21.86
C ASP A 207 6.63 15.71 20.50
N PRO A 208 5.93 15.99 19.39
CA PRO A 208 6.32 15.50 18.08
C PRO A 208 7.67 16.05 17.58
N THR A 209 8.23 17.07 18.23
CA THR A 209 9.56 17.60 17.95
C THR A 209 10.69 16.78 18.61
N VAL A 210 10.37 15.95 19.58
CA VAL A 210 11.31 15.00 20.18
C VAL A 210 11.57 13.87 19.20
N ILE A 211 12.81 13.75 18.74
CA ILE A 211 13.20 12.70 17.82
C ILE A 211 13.59 11.47 18.65
N PRO A 212 12.87 10.34 18.55
CA PRO A 212 13.26 9.09 19.17
C PRO A 212 14.63 8.64 18.65
N THR A 213 15.41 8.00 19.52
CA THR A 213 16.74 7.50 19.15
C THR A 213 16.66 6.47 18.01
N ILE A 214 15.56 5.73 17.95
CA ILE A 214 15.34 4.68 16.95
C ILE A 214 14.01 4.93 16.24
N GLN A 215 14.09 5.15 14.92
CA GLN A 215 12.91 5.23 14.06
C GLN A 215 12.98 4.09 13.05
N ILE A 216 11.92 3.32 12.95
CA ILE A 216 11.82 2.18 12.02
C ILE A 216 10.56 2.36 11.18
N ASP A 217 10.69 2.24 9.87
CA ASP A 217 9.57 2.34 8.93
C ASP A 217 8.68 1.09 8.92
N PHE A 218 8.85 0.24 9.79
CA PHE A 218 8.16 -1.01 10.07
C PHE A 218 9.02 -2.27 9.81
N SER A 219 9.59 -2.77 10.89
CA SER A 219 10.24 -4.09 10.87
C SER A 219 10.04 -4.76 12.23
N VAL A 220 9.07 -5.66 12.32
CA VAL A 220 8.77 -6.41 13.55
C VAL A 220 10.02 -7.14 14.07
N PRO A 221 10.73 -7.95 13.25
CA PRO A 221 11.88 -8.71 13.77
C PRO A 221 12.99 -7.82 14.33
N LEU A 222 13.30 -6.69 13.66
CA LEU A 222 14.34 -5.78 14.13
C LEU A 222 13.92 -5.11 15.43
N SER A 223 12.69 -4.60 15.50
CA SER A 223 12.18 -3.88 16.66
C SER A 223 12.22 -4.72 17.92
N PHE A 224 11.77 -5.97 17.82
CA PHE A 224 11.77 -6.88 18.97
C PHE A 224 13.17 -7.35 19.38
N LYS A 225 14.12 -7.50 18.44
CA LYS A 225 15.53 -7.74 18.78
C LYS A 225 16.16 -6.60 19.55
N LEU A 226 15.82 -5.35 19.22
CA LEU A 226 16.37 -4.18 19.90
C LEU A 226 15.85 -4.03 21.34
N LEU A 227 14.71 -4.62 21.69
CA LEU A 227 14.19 -4.66 23.06
C LEU A 227 15.06 -5.49 24.03
N SER A 228 16.10 -6.18 23.56
CA SER A 228 17.13 -6.74 24.44
C SER A 228 17.83 -5.67 25.30
N ASN A 229 17.82 -4.40 24.85
CA ASN A 229 18.19 -3.26 25.70
C ASN A 229 17.00 -2.91 26.62
N PRO A 230 17.14 -3.03 27.96
CA PRO A 230 16.05 -2.83 28.91
C PRO A 230 15.55 -1.38 29.02
N GLU A 231 16.28 -0.42 28.52
CA GLU A 231 15.82 0.98 28.47
C GLU A 231 14.79 1.21 27.40
N LEU A 232 14.85 0.44 26.31
CA LEU A 232 13.98 0.62 25.15
C LEU A 232 12.57 0.07 25.38
N TRP A 233 11.63 0.66 24.69
CA TRP A 233 10.23 0.24 24.67
C TRP A 233 9.60 0.55 23.31
N LEU A 234 8.51 -0.12 23.00
CA LEU A 234 7.69 0.16 21.82
C LEU A 234 6.20 -0.04 22.11
N VAL A 235 5.36 0.58 21.30
CA VAL A 235 3.92 0.32 21.26
C VAL A 235 3.64 -0.59 20.06
N SER A 236 3.00 -1.72 20.31
CA SER A 236 2.72 -2.74 19.30
C SER A 236 1.27 -3.21 19.37
N PRO A 237 0.65 -3.62 18.26
CA PRO A 237 -0.56 -4.43 18.30
C PRO A 237 -0.35 -5.67 19.18
N ARG A 238 -1.39 -6.01 19.96
CA ARG A 238 -1.31 -7.12 20.92
C ARG A 238 -1.00 -8.46 20.24
N SER A 239 -1.61 -8.72 19.08
CA SER A 239 -1.39 -9.96 18.34
C SER A 239 0.08 -10.18 17.97
N ILE A 240 0.79 -9.11 17.60
CA ILE A 240 2.22 -9.15 17.32
C ILE A 240 3.01 -9.36 18.62
N ALA A 241 2.69 -8.57 19.64
CA ALA A 241 3.40 -8.63 20.92
C ALA A 241 3.33 -10.03 21.53
N GLU A 242 2.16 -10.63 21.64
CA GLU A 242 1.95 -11.96 22.20
C GLU A 242 2.76 -13.03 21.45
N LYS A 243 2.75 -12.99 20.11
CA LYS A 243 3.52 -13.96 19.31
C LYS A 243 5.04 -13.79 19.46
N GLN A 244 5.50 -12.54 19.52
CA GLN A 244 6.93 -12.25 19.70
C GLN A 244 7.43 -12.60 21.11
N VAL A 245 6.63 -12.34 22.13
CA VAL A 245 6.96 -12.76 23.51
C VAL A 245 7.02 -14.29 23.63
N MET A 246 6.11 -15.04 22.98
CA MET A 246 6.17 -16.49 22.94
C MET A 246 7.47 -17.02 22.29
N GLN A 247 8.03 -16.29 21.34
CA GLN A 247 9.26 -16.64 20.64
C GLN A 247 10.54 -16.16 21.34
N ASN A 248 10.41 -15.15 22.21
CA ASN A 248 11.51 -14.50 22.92
C ASN A 248 11.14 -14.34 24.39
N PRO A 249 11.42 -15.31 25.24
CA PRO A 249 11.03 -15.29 26.67
C PRO A 249 11.60 -14.15 27.49
N ASP A 250 12.63 -13.47 27.03
CA ASP A 250 13.25 -12.32 27.69
C ASP A 250 12.47 -10.98 27.50
N LEU A 251 11.34 -11.02 26.77
CA LEU A 251 10.47 -9.86 26.52
C LEU A 251 9.27 -9.80 27.44
#